data_66793d9626fcd3d521cf0d79f3bcf1e5
#
_entry.id   66793d9626fcd3d521cf0d79f3bcf1e5
#
_cell.length_a   1.000
_cell.length_b   1.000
_cell.length_c   1.000
_cell.angle_alpha   90.00
_cell.angle_beta   90.00
_cell.angle_gamma   90.00
#
_symmetry.space_group_name_H-M   'P 1'
#
loop_
_entity.id
_entity.type
_entity.pdbx_description
1 polymer ?
#
loop_
_entity_poly.entity_id
_entity_poly.type
_entity_poly.pdbx_seq_one_letter_code
_entity_poly.pdbx_strand_id
1 'polypeptide(L)' 'MKYWIARDEDGELYLFDEEPKLHKSYIWSTSTECGSSFRIDSDLFPEVTFENSPQEVELKLVK' A
#
# COMPACT_ATOMS: atom_id res chain seq x y z
N MET A 1 -3.80 3.08 14.62
CA MET A 1 -2.58 3.28 13.82
C MET A 1 -2.98 3.40 12.35
N LYS A 2 -2.35 4.31 11.66
CA LYS A 2 -2.67 4.55 10.25
C LYS A 2 -1.65 3.87 9.36
N TYR A 3 -2.16 3.25 8.32
CA TYR A 3 -1.34 2.60 7.30
C TYR A 3 -1.90 2.96 5.94
N TRP A 4 -1.17 2.64 4.90
CA TRP A 4 -1.61 2.83 3.53
C TRP A 4 -1.52 1.52 2.78
N ILE A 5 -2.46 1.31 1.87
CA ILE A 5 -2.43 0.17 0.96
C ILE A 5 -2.31 0.72 -0.44
N ALA A 6 -1.43 0.13 -1.23
CA ALA A 6 -1.28 0.53 -2.62
C ALA A 6 -1.09 -0.71 -3.49
N ARG A 7 -1.71 -0.67 -4.67
CA ARG A 7 -1.58 -1.74 -5.64
C ARG A 7 -0.72 -1.27 -6.79
N ASP A 8 0.29 -2.06 -7.13
CA ASP A 8 1.17 -1.77 -8.25
C ASP A 8 0.46 -2.06 -9.57
N GLU A 9 1.03 -1.58 -10.66
CA GLU A 9 0.45 -1.77 -11.99
C GLU A 9 0.29 -3.25 -12.35
N ASP A 10 1.17 -4.10 -11.82
CA ASP A 10 1.13 -5.55 -12.08
C ASP A 10 0.11 -6.30 -11.22
N GLY A 11 -0.61 -5.59 -10.34
CA GLY A 11 -1.64 -6.20 -9.52
C GLY A 11 -1.18 -6.59 -8.11
N GLU A 12 0.10 -6.46 -7.81
CA GLU A 12 0.62 -6.78 -6.48
C GLU A 12 0.18 -5.73 -5.47
N LEU A 13 -0.19 -6.18 -4.27
CA LEU A 13 -0.73 -5.33 -3.23
C LEU A 13 0.24 -5.25 -2.06
N TYR A 14 0.46 -4.03 -1.56
CA TYR A 14 1.41 -3.78 -0.46
C TYR A 14 0.79 -2.92 0.63
N LEU A 15 1.18 -3.20 1.85
CA LEU A 15 0.84 -2.39 3.02
C LEU A 15 2.06 -1.57 3.41
N PHE A 16 1.84 -0.27 3.62
CA PHE A 16 2.93 0.67 3.98
C PHE A 16 2.63 1.34 5.30
N ASP A 17 3.67 1.57 6.09
CA ASP A 17 3.54 2.30 7.35
C ASP A 17 3.67 3.82 7.16
N GLU A 18 4.00 4.27 5.96
CA GLU A 18 4.05 5.68 5.57
C GLU A 18 3.35 5.83 4.23
N GLU A 19 2.91 7.03 3.93
CA GLU A 19 2.26 7.29 2.64
C GLU A 19 3.24 7.03 1.50
N PRO A 20 2.94 6.07 0.62
CA PRO A 20 3.84 5.76 -0.48
C PRO A 20 3.69 6.76 -1.62
N LYS A 21 4.73 6.84 -2.44
CA LYS A 21 4.75 7.67 -3.64
C LYS A 21 4.94 6.79 -4.86
N LEU A 22 4.37 7.21 -5.97
CA LEU A 22 4.51 6.48 -7.23
C LEU A 22 5.84 6.85 -7.88
N HIS A 23 6.61 5.83 -8.20
CA HIS A 23 7.90 6.00 -8.87
C HIS A 23 7.76 5.83 -10.38
N LYS A 24 8.82 6.18 -11.11
CA LYS A 24 8.82 6.14 -12.58
C LYS A 24 8.55 4.75 -13.16
N SER A 25 8.85 3.71 -12.40
CA SER A 25 8.59 2.33 -12.82
C SER A 25 7.17 1.86 -12.50
N TYR A 26 6.30 2.79 -12.10
CA TYR A 26 4.91 2.50 -11.71
C TYR A 26 4.83 1.57 -10.51
N ILE A 27 5.76 1.75 -9.58
CA ILE A 27 5.82 1.00 -8.34
C ILE A 27 5.62 1.98 -7.18
N TRP A 28 4.77 1.62 -6.24
CA TRP A 28 4.58 2.41 -5.03
C TRP A 28 5.69 2.08 -4.03
N SER A 29 6.27 3.11 -3.43
CA SER A 29 7.26 2.91 -2.38
C SER A 29 7.32 4.13 -1.48
N THR A 30 7.89 3.96 -0.29
CA THR A 30 8.10 5.08 0.63
C THR A 30 9.37 5.80 0.25
N SER A 31 9.41 7.11 0.57
CA SER A 31 10.56 7.95 0.21
C SER A 31 11.65 7.94 1.26
N THR A 32 11.39 7.34 2.44
CA THR A 32 12.37 7.33 3.53
C THR A 32 12.92 5.94 3.73
N GLU A 33 14.15 5.87 4.25
CA GLU A 33 14.79 4.60 4.56
C GLU A 33 14.12 3.89 5.73
N CYS A 34 13.37 4.63 6.53
CA CYS A 34 12.68 4.08 7.69
C CYS A 34 11.33 3.49 7.34
N GLY A 35 10.81 3.78 6.15
CA GLY A 35 9.53 3.26 5.73
C GLY A 35 9.60 1.78 5.45
N SER A 36 8.56 1.06 5.85
CA SER A 36 8.47 -0.38 5.64
C SER A 36 7.28 -0.71 4.76
N SER A 37 7.43 -1.73 3.95
CA SER A 37 6.35 -2.24 3.14
C SER A 37 6.25 -3.75 3.29
N PHE A 38 5.02 -4.24 3.25
CA PHE A 38 4.74 -5.67 3.37
C PHE A 38 3.83 -6.09 2.23
N ARG A 39 4.24 -7.14 1.53
CA ARG A 39 3.39 -7.69 0.49
C ARG A 39 2.25 -8.46 1.14
N ILE A 40 1.03 -8.19 0.70
CA ILE A 40 -0.14 -8.90 1.17
C ILE A 40 -0.83 -9.57 -0.01
N ASP A 41 -1.73 -10.50 0.29
CA ASP A 41 -2.42 -11.28 -0.73
C ASP A 41 -3.10 -10.34 -1.73
N SER A 42 -2.77 -10.50 -3.00
CA SER A 42 -3.31 -9.64 -4.05
C SER A 42 -4.82 -9.81 -4.25
N ASP A 43 -5.41 -10.88 -3.71
CA ASP A 43 -6.84 -11.10 -3.76
C ASP A 43 -7.61 -10.32 -2.69
N LEU A 44 -6.87 -9.75 -1.71
CA LEU A 44 -7.49 -8.93 -0.68
C LEU A 44 -7.77 -7.53 -1.25
N PHE A 45 -8.80 -6.91 -0.69
CA PHE A 45 -9.16 -5.53 -1.03
C PHE A 45 -9.25 -5.29 -2.54
N PRO A 46 -10.13 -6.00 -3.25
CA PRO A 46 -10.24 -5.85 -4.71
C PRO A 46 -10.66 -4.44 -5.13
N GLU A 47 -11.22 -3.66 -4.21
CA GLU A 47 -11.60 -2.27 -4.48
C GLU A 47 -10.39 -1.33 -4.55
N VAL A 48 -9.22 -1.78 -4.09
CA VAL A 48 -7.99 -0.99 -4.19
C VAL A 48 -7.31 -1.32 -5.52
N THR A 49 -7.21 -0.32 -6.39
CA THR A 49 -6.63 -0.49 -7.72
C THR A 49 -5.39 0.38 -7.84
N PHE A 50 -4.64 0.19 -8.92
CA PHE A 50 -3.49 1.04 -9.20
C PHE A 50 -3.91 2.51 -9.32
N GLU A 51 -5.05 2.76 -9.99
CA GLU A 51 -5.51 4.11 -10.25
C GLU A 51 -5.97 4.85 -9.00
N ASN A 52 -6.51 4.14 -8.01
CA ASN A 52 -6.98 4.79 -6.79
C ASN A 52 -6.01 4.66 -5.61
N SER A 53 -4.84 4.09 -5.85
CA SER A 53 -3.81 4.00 -4.82
C SER A 53 -3.10 5.33 -4.61
N PRO A 54 -2.58 5.60 -3.41
CA PRO A 54 -2.71 4.76 -2.23
C PRO A 54 -4.01 5.05 -1.48
N GLN A 55 -4.45 4.09 -0.68
CA GLN A 55 -5.63 4.24 0.17
C GLN A 55 -5.20 4.18 1.63
N GLU A 56 -5.65 5.15 2.42
CA GLU A 56 -5.37 5.15 3.86
C GLU A 56 -6.27 4.14 4.56
N VAL A 57 -5.69 3.35 5.43
CA VAL A 57 -6.43 2.38 6.23
C VAL A 57 -6.04 2.51 7.68
N GLU A 58 -6.92 2.09 8.55
CA GLU A 58 -6.68 2.13 9.99
C GLU A 58 -6.65 0.72 10.53
N LEU A 59 -5.61 0.40 11.31
CA LEU A 59 -5.49 -0.89 11.95
C LEU A 59 -6.02 -0.78 13.38
N LYS A 60 -6.97 -1.63 13.72
CA LYS A 60 -7.57 -1.66 15.06
C LYS A 60 -7.49 -3.06 15.63
N LEU A 61 -7.24 -3.11 16.94
CA LEU A 61 -7.27 -4.37 17.65
C LEU A 61 -8.73 -4.73 17.94
N VAL A 62 -9.14 -5.89 17.48
CA VAL A 62 -10.48 -6.40 17.68
C VAL A 62 -10.42 -7.53 18.70
N LYS A 63 -11.21 -7.41 19.74
CA LYS A 63 -11.27 -8.42 20.81
C LYS A 63 -12.64 -9.07 20.85
#